data_bddf3dcc40a17ac60d35f0ff5d323896
#
_entry.id   bddf3dcc40a17ac60d35f0ff5d323896
#
_cell.length_a   1.000
_cell.length_b   1.000
_cell.length_c   1.000
_cell.angle_alpha   90.00
_cell.angle_beta   90.00
_cell.angle_gamma   90.00
#
_symmetry.space_group_name_H-M   'P 1'
#
loop_
_entity.id
_entity.type
_entity.pdbx_description
1 polymer ?
#
loop_
_entity_poly.entity_id
_entity_poly.type
_entity_poly.pdbx_seq_one_letter_code
_entity_poly.pdbx_strand_id
1 'polypeptide(L)'
;MHPDIIAYNKSQSAEDMAICNLLADEIDKALSKSESKIWHAHPVWFLDGNPIAGYSKLKDSVRLLFWSGQTFEEEGLQNEGKFKAAEARYTSVDEVDTKALKRWLKKSIAIQWDYKNIVKRKGVLERLK
;
A
#
# COMPACT_ATOMS: atom_id res chain seq x y z
N MET A 1 -14.86 3.87 -0.38
CA MET A 1 -13.67 3.86 -1.29
C MET A 1 -13.82 4.98 -2.31
N HIS A 2 -12.72 5.67 -2.59
CA HIS A 2 -12.73 6.80 -3.53
C HIS A 2 -13.15 6.36 -4.94
N PRO A 3 -14.03 7.10 -5.63
CA PRO A 3 -14.48 6.73 -6.98
C PRO A 3 -13.35 6.56 -8.00
N ASP A 4 -12.28 7.35 -7.88
CA ASP A 4 -11.13 7.26 -8.79
C ASP A 4 -10.36 5.95 -8.62
N ILE A 5 -10.37 5.36 -7.43
CA ILE A 5 -9.77 4.04 -7.18
C ILE A 5 -10.63 2.96 -7.84
N ILE A 6 -11.94 3.07 -7.73
CA ILE A 6 -12.85 2.14 -8.40
C ILE A 6 -12.62 2.18 -9.92
N ALA A 7 -12.50 3.39 -10.49
CA ALA A 7 -12.20 3.57 -11.91
C ALA A 7 -10.84 2.99 -12.30
N TYR A 8 -9.81 3.20 -11.47
CA TYR A 8 -8.49 2.61 -11.68
C TYR A 8 -8.57 1.09 -11.79
N ASN A 9 -9.25 0.45 -10.84
CA ASN A 9 -9.41 -1.00 -10.82
C ASN A 9 -10.13 -1.50 -12.08
N LYS A 10 -11.21 -0.83 -12.48
CA LYS A 10 -12.00 -1.20 -13.66
C LYS A 10 -11.22 -1.06 -14.97
N SER A 11 -10.18 -0.23 -15.02
CA SER A 11 -9.35 -0.05 -16.21
C SER A 11 -8.35 -1.16 -16.42
N GLN A 12 -8.18 -2.08 -15.47
CA GLN A 12 -7.24 -3.18 -15.54
C GLN A 12 -7.81 -4.38 -16.30
N SER A 13 -6.94 -5.32 -16.70
CA SER A 13 -7.40 -6.61 -17.21
C SER A 13 -8.24 -7.32 -16.14
N ALA A 14 -9.05 -8.31 -16.55
CA ALA A 14 -9.89 -9.05 -15.60
C ALA A 14 -9.08 -9.67 -14.46
N GLU A 15 -7.91 -10.22 -14.76
CA GLU A 15 -7.02 -10.83 -13.76
C GLU A 15 -6.44 -9.79 -12.81
N ASP A 16 -5.90 -8.69 -13.33
CA ASP A 16 -5.34 -7.62 -12.53
C ASP A 16 -6.42 -6.90 -11.72
N MET A 17 -7.61 -6.74 -12.30
CA MET A 17 -8.75 -6.14 -11.61
C MET A 17 -9.14 -6.96 -10.38
N ALA A 18 -9.11 -8.29 -10.48
CA ALA A 18 -9.40 -9.16 -9.33
C ALA A 18 -8.39 -8.93 -8.19
N ILE A 19 -7.10 -8.79 -8.52
CA ILE A 19 -6.06 -8.47 -7.53
C ILE A 19 -6.33 -7.10 -6.91
N CYS A 20 -6.53 -6.09 -7.75
CA CYS A 20 -6.75 -4.71 -7.29
C CYS A 20 -7.97 -4.61 -6.38
N ASN A 21 -9.08 -5.25 -6.75
CA ASN A 21 -10.31 -5.24 -5.95
C ASN A 21 -10.10 -5.90 -4.59
N LEU A 22 -9.41 -7.04 -4.55
CA LEU A 22 -9.11 -7.72 -3.29
C LEU A 22 -8.24 -6.86 -2.38
N LEU A 23 -7.17 -6.28 -2.92
CA LEU A 23 -6.28 -5.39 -2.16
C LEU A 23 -7.05 -4.17 -1.64
N ALA A 24 -7.82 -3.52 -2.49
CA ALA A 24 -8.59 -2.34 -2.11
C ALA A 24 -9.59 -2.64 -0.99
N ASP A 25 -10.32 -3.75 -1.10
CA ASP A 25 -11.29 -4.15 -0.08
C ASP A 25 -10.63 -4.42 1.27
N GLU A 26 -9.51 -5.13 1.28
CA GLU A 26 -8.80 -5.44 2.51
C GLU A 26 -8.18 -4.20 3.14
N ILE A 27 -7.57 -3.32 2.33
CA ILE A 27 -6.99 -2.07 2.84
C ILE A 27 -8.09 -1.18 3.42
N ASP A 28 -9.20 -1.03 2.71
CA ASP A 28 -10.30 -0.17 3.13
C ASP A 28 -10.92 -0.64 4.46
N LYS A 29 -11.07 -1.94 4.64
CA LYS A 29 -11.56 -2.52 5.89
C LYS A 29 -10.59 -2.29 7.05
N ALA A 30 -9.30 -2.55 6.81
CA ALA A 30 -8.29 -2.45 7.87
C ALA A 30 -8.00 -1.00 8.26
N LEU A 31 -7.95 -0.10 7.28
CA LEU A 31 -7.66 1.32 7.48
C LEU A 31 -8.96 2.14 7.43
N SER A 32 -9.92 1.80 8.30
CA SER A 32 -11.26 2.38 8.29
C SER A 32 -11.30 3.90 8.49
N LYS A 33 -10.25 4.46 9.09
CA LYS A 33 -10.13 5.91 9.33
C LYS A 33 -9.25 6.60 8.30
N SER A 34 -8.88 5.90 7.23
CA SER A 34 -8.01 6.43 6.21
C SER A 34 -8.77 7.33 5.22
N GLU A 35 -8.01 8.19 4.56
CA GLU A 35 -8.43 8.85 3.32
C GLU A 35 -7.72 8.14 2.18
N SER A 36 -8.47 7.84 1.11
CA SER A 36 -7.92 7.20 -0.07
C SER A 36 -8.07 8.09 -1.30
N LYS A 37 -7.11 8.02 -2.21
CA LYS A 37 -7.16 8.76 -3.48
C LYS A 37 -6.13 8.21 -4.45
N ILE A 38 -6.20 8.67 -5.71
CA ILE A 38 -5.12 8.46 -6.66
C ILE A 38 -4.02 9.48 -6.36
N TRP A 39 -2.81 8.99 -6.16
CA TRP A 39 -1.65 9.80 -5.84
C TRP A 39 -0.45 9.27 -6.63
N HIS A 40 0.22 10.12 -7.38
CA HIS A 40 1.28 9.70 -8.32
C HIS A 40 0.80 8.60 -9.27
N ALA A 41 -0.45 8.74 -9.76
CA ALA A 41 -1.11 7.83 -10.70
C ALA A 41 -1.51 6.45 -10.10
N HIS A 42 -1.47 6.29 -8.78
CA HIS A 42 -1.77 5.02 -8.11
C HIS A 42 -2.75 5.19 -6.95
N PRO A 43 -3.55 4.13 -6.63
CA PRO A 43 -4.36 4.14 -5.41
C PRO A 43 -3.49 4.14 -4.15
N VAL A 44 -3.76 5.08 -3.24
CA VAL A 44 -3.02 5.21 -1.97
C VAL A 44 -3.99 5.54 -0.85
N TRP A 45 -3.76 4.95 0.32
CA TRP A 45 -4.48 5.20 1.56
C TRP A 45 -3.59 5.93 2.54
N PHE A 46 -4.12 6.97 3.18
CA PHE A 46 -3.41 7.87 4.08
C PHE A 46 -4.06 7.86 5.47
N LEU A 47 -3.24 7.92 6.52
CA LEU A 47 -3.69 8.18 7.88
C LEU A 47 -3.10 9.52 8.32
N ASP A 48 -3.95 10.47 8.70
CA ASP A 48 -3.55 11.84 9.07
C ASP A 48 -2.63 12.49 8.03
N GLY A 49 -2.89 12.23 6.77
CA GLY A 49 -2.12 12.77 5.64
C GLY A 49 -0.81 12.04 5.35
N ASN A 50 -0.48 11.00 6.12
CA ASN A 50 0.73 10.21 5.92
C ASN A 50 0.41 8.99 5.04
N PRO A 51 1.14 8.75 3.94
CA PRO A 51 0.88 7.59 3.09
C PRO A 51 1.23 6.28 3.83
N ILE A 52 0.33 5.33 3.81
CA ILE A 52 0.45 4.07 4.55
C ILE A 52 0.60 2.89 3.60
N ALA A 53 -0.36 2.71 2.72
CA ALA A 53 -0.40 1.57 1.82
C ALA A 53 -1.01 1.98 0.48
N GLY A 54 -0.64 1.26 -0.57
CA GLY A 54 -1.19 1.47 -1.89
C GLY A 54 -0.78 0.35 -2.82
N TYR A 55 -1.25 0.42 -4.06
CA TYR A 55 -0.84 -0.56 -5.07
C TYR A 55 -0.75 0.10 -6.44
N SER A 56 0.00 -0.53 -7.34
CA SER A 56 0.16 -0.05 -8.69
C SER A 56 0.34 -1.19 -9.67
N LYS A 57 -0.16 -1.01 -10.89
CA LYS A 57 0.10 -1.95 -11.98
C LYS A 57 1.50 -1.70 -12.54
N LEU A 58 2.35 -2.71 -12.46
CA LEU A 58 3.64 -2.76 -13.15
C LEU A 58 3.47 -3.54 -14.45
N LYS A 59 4.54 -3.64 -15.24
CA LYS A 59 4.48 -4.33 -16.54
C LYS A 59 3.94 -5.76 -16.41
N ASP A 60 4.43 -6.52 -15.44
CA ASP A 60 4.16 -7.95 -15.31
C ASP A 60 3.44 -8.33 -14.00
N SER A 61 3.04 -7.36 -13.18
CA SER A 61 2.47 -7.66 -11.87
C SER A 61 1.69 -6.47 -11.31
N VAL A 62 0.91 -6.73 -10.26
CA VAL A 62 0.35 -5.68 -9.39
C VAL A 62 1.22 -5.64 -8.14
N ARG A 63 1.76 -4.46 -7.83
CA ARG A 63 2.63 -4.24 -6.68
C ARG A 63 1.84 -3.63 -5.52
N LEU A 64 1.85 -4.32 -4.39
CA LEU A 64 1.37 -3.77 -3.11
C LEU A 64 2.56 -3.12 -2.41
N LEU A 65 2.40 -1.90 -1.94
CA LEU A 65 3.45 -1.14 -1.28
C LEU A 65 3.00 -0.67 0.10
N PHE A 66 3.85 -0.89 1.09
CA PHE A 66 3.73 -0.28 2.42
C PHE A 66 4.88 0.69 2.61
N TRP A 67 4.57 1.97 2.82
CA TRP A 67 5.60 3.01 2.96
C TRP A 67 6.55 2.78 4.11
N SER A 68 6.09 2.13 5.18
CA SER A 68 6.91 1.82 6.36
C SER A 68 7.19 0.32 6.51
N GLY A 69 7.03 -0.46 5.44
CA GLY A 69 7.06 -1.93 5.48
C GLY A 69 8.39 -2.56 5.85
N GLN A 70 9.52 -1.87 5.65
CA GLN A 70 10.84 -2.45 5.97
C GLN A 70 11.00 -2.76 7.46
N THR A 71 10.29 -2.05 8.32
CA THR A 71 10.38 -2.25 9.77
C THR A 71 9.26 -3.14 10.32
N PHE A 72 8.45 -3.76 9.45
CA PHE A 72 7.42 -4.73 9.88
C PHE A 72 8.02 -6.08 10.26
N GLU A 73 9.24 -6.39 9.80
CA GLU A 73 9.89 -7.68 10.02
C GLU A 73 9.06 -8.84 9.46
N GLU A 74 8.67 -8.73 8.18
CA GLU A 74 7.84 -9.72 7.49
C GLU A 74 8.60 -10.33 6.31
N GLU A 75 8.67 -11.67 6.26
CA GLU A 75 9.37 -12.38 5.19
C GLU A 75 8.71 -12.21 3.82
N GLY A 76 7.40 -12.02 3.78
CA GLY A 76 6.65 -11.87 2.54
C GLY A 76 6.77 -10.50 1.88
N LEU A 77 7.44 -9.55 2.53
CA LEU A 77 7.65 -8.21 2.01
C LEU A 77 9.12 -8.01 1.65
N GLN A 78 9.36 -7.49 0.44
CA GLN A 78 10.72 -7.19 -0.05
C GLN A 78 10.98 -5.70 0.12
N ASN A 79 12.16 -5.34 0.62
CA ASN A 79 12.56 -3.94 0.75
C ASN A 79 12.56 -3.27 -0.63
N GLU A 80 12.01 -2.06 -0.70
CA GLU A 80 11.94 -1.27 -1.91
C GLU A 80 12.53 0.10 -1.64
N GLY A 81 13.58 0.44 -2.42
CA GLY A 81 14.25 1.73 -2.30
C GLY A 81 15.07 1.90 -1.04
N LYS A 82 15.59 3.11 -0.87
CA LYS A 82 16.53 3.45 0.21
C LYS A 82 15.89 3.90 1.52
N PHE A 83 14.57 4.16 1.50
CA PHE A 83 13.85 4.58 2.71
C PHE A 83 13.30 3.36 3.45
N LYS A 84 12.02 3.40 3.84
CA LYS A 84 11.43 2.34 4.69
C LYS A 84 10.36 1.53 4.00
N ALA A 85 10.17 1.72 2.70
CA ALA A 85 9.13 1.03 1.94
C ALA A 85 9.47 -0.44 1.68
N ALA A 86 8.43 -1.27 1.66
CA ALA A 86 8.53 -2.68 1.29
C ALA A 86 7.32 -3.08 0.46
N GLU A 87 7.50 -4.08 -0.39
CA GLU A 87 6.50 -4.45 -1.40
C GLU A 87 6.25 -5.95 -1.47
N ALA A 88 5.09 -6.30 -2.00
CA ALA A 88 4.78 -7.64 -2.49
C ALA A 88 4.20 -7.51 -3.90
N ARG A 89 4.49 -8.47 -4.78
CA ARG A 89 4.03 -8.45 -6.17
C ARG A 89 3.18 -9.68 -6.46
N TYR A 90 2.10 -9.47 -7.20
CA TYR A 90 1.14 -10.52 -7.53
C TYR A 90 0.87 -10.55 -9.03
N THR A 91 0.82 -11.75 -9.60
CA THR A 91 0.43 -11.98 -10.99
C THR A 91 -0.95 -12.64 -11.09
N SER A 92 -1.45 -13.18 -9.97
CA SER A 92 -2.75 -13.85 -9.89
C SER A 92 -3.37 -13.55 -8.52
N VAL A 93 -4.68 -13.44 -8.46
CA VAL A 93 -5.39 -13.21 -7.19
C VAL A 93 -5.16 -14.36 -6.19
N ASP A 94 -4.93 -15.57 -6.69
CA ASP A 94 -4.67 -16.74 -5.84
C ASP A 94 -3.36 -16.64 -5.06
N GLU A 95 -2.43 -15.80 -5.52
CA GLU A 95 -1.17 -15.57 -4.82
C GLU A 95 -1.30 -14.69 -3.59
N VAL A 96 -2.42 -13.98 -3.44
CA VAL A 96 -2.62 -13.07 -2.31
C VAL A 96 -2.93 -13.87 -1.06
N ASP A 97 -1.99 -13.90 -0.11
CA ASP A 97 -2.19 -14.49 1.20
C ASP A 97 -2.94 -13.47 2.07
N THR A 98 -4.25 -13.65 2.20
CA THR A 98 -5.09 -12.70 2.93
C THR A 98 -4.78 -12.64 4.43
N LYS A 99 -4.31 -13.73 5.02
CA LYS A 99 -3.90 -13.74 6.43
C LYS A 99 -2.66 -12.88 6.64
N ALA A 100 -1.67 -13.03 5.76
CA ALA A 100 -0.47 -12.20 5.79
C ALA A 100 -0.83 -10.73 5.53
N LEU A 101 -1.66 -10.47 4.53
CA LEU A 101 -2.12 -9.12 4.19
C LEU A 101 -2.79 -8.42 5.38
N LYS A 102 -3.69 -9.10 6.07
CA LYS A 102 -4.35 -8.55 7.27
C LYS A 102 -3.35 -8.24 8.38
N ARG A 103 -2.35 -9.10 8.58
CA ARG A 103 -1.28 -8.88 9.55
C ARG A 103 -0.44 -7.67 9.17
N TRP A 104 -0.05 -7.55 7.90
CA TRP A 104 0.73 -6.40 7.41
C TRP A 104 -0.05 -5.09 7.57
N LEU A 105 -1.33 -5.09 7.26
CA LEU A 105 -2.19 -3.91 7.40
C LEU A 105 -2.31 -3.49 8.86
N LYS A 106 -2.44 -4.44 9.78
CA LYS A 106 -2.44 -4.15 11.21
C LYS A 106 -1.12 -3.52 11.65
N LYS A 107 0.01 -4.06 11.17
CA LYS A 107 1.34 -3.49 11.45
C LYS A 107 1.49 -2.09 10.83
N SER A 108 0.89 -1.84 9.69
CA SER A 108 0.97 -0.54 9.01
C SER A 108 0.33 0.60 9.80
N ILE A 109 -0.65 0.29 10.63
CA ILE A 109 -1.26 1.26 11.54
C ILE A 109 -0.33 1.51 12.74
N ALA A 110 0.27 0.47 13.27
CA ALA A 110 1.09 0.52 14.49
C ALA A 110 2.51 1.04 14.25
N ILE A 111 3.04 0.88 13.05
CA ILE A 111 4.42 1.22 12.69
C ILE A 111 4.39 2.21 11.53
N GLN A 112 4.76 3.46 11.79
CA GLN A 112 4.71 4.50 10.76
C GLN A 112 5.96 5.38 10.81
N TRP A 113 6.48 5.69 9.62
CA TRP A 113 7.51 6.70 9.41
C TRP A 113 6.89 7.93 8.78
N ASP A 114 7.41 9.11 9.12
CA ASP A 114 6.79 10.39 8.74
C ASP A 114 7.13 10.80 7.31
N TYR A 115 6.48 10.17 6.35
CA TYR A 115 6.60 10.54 4.94
C TYR A 115 5.91 11.86 4.62
N LYS A 116 4.89 12.22 5.38
CA LYS A 116 4.14 13.47 5.18
C LYS A 116 5.05 14.69 5.19
N ASN A 117 6.04 14.71 6.08
CA ASN A 117 6.92 15.86 6.28
C ASN A 117 8.35 15.64 5.75
N ILE A 118 8.57 14.61 4.93
CA ILE A 118 9.91 14.26 4.45
C ILE A 118 10.55 15.39 3.64
N VAL A 119 9.76 16.12 2.84
CA VAL A 119 10.25 17.23 2.03
C VAL A 119 10.69 18.39 2.93
N LYS A 120 9.90 18.72 3.96
CA LYS A 120 10.26 19.76 4.94
C LYS A 120 11.55 19.44 5.67
N ARG A 121 11.82 18.14 5.90
CA ARG A 121 13.02 17.67 6.58
C ARG A 121 14.17 17.39 5.60
N LYS A 122 14.05 17.84 4.35
CA LYS A 122 15.08 17.68 3.31
C LYS A 122 15.52 16.22 3.11
N GLY A 123 14.54 15.31 3.12
CA GLY A 123 14.78 13.89 2.90
C GLY A 123 15.10 13.09 4.17
N VAL A 124 15.09 13.71 5.34
CA VAL A 124 15.28 13.00 6.61
C VAL A 124 13.97 12.39 7.06
N LEU A 125 13.95 11.07 7.22
CA LEU A 125 12.77 10.33 7.61
C LEU A 125 12.81 10.01 9.10
N GLU A 126 11.77 10.44 9.83
CA GLU A 126 11.65 10.18 11.27
C GLU A 126 10.52 9.18 11.54
N ARG A 127 10.70 8.35 12.56
CA ARG A 127 9.69 7.36 12.97
C ARG A 127 8.63 8.04 13.83
N LEU A 128 7.34 7.80 13.50
CA LEU A 128 6.19 8.30 14.26
C LEU A 128 5.73 7.30 15.33
N LYS A 129 5.72 6.02 14.98
CA LYS A 129 5.25 4.95 15.88
C LYS A 129 6.07 3.69 15.71
#